data_63fe7052873b1ff16f1797c25e802f98
#
_entry.id   63fe7052873b1ff16f1797c25e802f98
#
_cell.length_a   1.000
_cell.length_b   1.000
_cell.length_c   1.000
_cell.angle_alpha   90.00
_cell.angle_beta   90.00
_cell.angle_gamma   90.00
#
_symmetry.space_group_name_H-M   'P 1'
#
loop_
_entity.id
_entity.type
_entity.pdbx_description
1 polymer ?
#
loop_
_entity_poly.entity_id
_entity_poly.type
_entity_poly.pdbx_seq_one_letter_code
_entity_poly.pdbx_strand_id
1 'polypeptide(L)'
;MNEELSALKIAIAQKIIAGNHIFSDLKMNLNFGEIVALLGPSGCGKTTLLRMICGLEESSQEEIFFANDADENIGYIFQKPILYPHLNVGRNVELGIAGKLNKEEKRRLVDEELEFVGLEGFYQRKIDSLSGGEAQRVAIARALLAKPSLLLMDEPFSSLDLKTKTRITSEVRDLLKQKNIPCIHVTHDPDEADIIADRVLSWSEITQ
;
A
#
# COMPACT_ATOMS: atom_id res chain seq x y z
N MET A 1 -19.15 -2.99 22.00
CA MET A 1 -18.78 -1.62 21.55
C MET A 1 -17.97 -1.79 20.28
N ASN A 2 -18.55 -1.49 19.15
CA ASN A 2 -18.01 -1.40 17.77
C ASN A 2 -17.07 -2.52 17.25
N GLU A 3 -17.47 -3.79 17.39
CA GLU A 3 -16.80 -4.87 16.66
C GLU A 3 -17.17 -4.93 15.16
N GLU A 4 -18.26 -4.26 14.77
CA GLU A 4 -18.82 -4.34 13.41
C GLU A 4 -18.09 -3.45 12.36
N LEU A 5 -17.17 -2.58 12.76
CA LEU A 5 -16.51 -1.62 11.85
C LEU A 5 -15.10 -2.02 11.39
N SER A 6 -14.55 -3.12 11.91
CA SER A 6 -13.18 -3.51 11.57
C SER A 6 -13.13 -4.26 10.24
N ALA A 7 -12.36 -3.74 9.26
CA ALA A 7 -12.04 -4.43 8.01
C ALA A 7 -11.01 -5.56 8.24
N LEU A 8 -10.12 -5.37 9.23
CA LEU A 8 -9.04 -6.28 9.54
C LEU A 8 -8.78 -6.31 11.05
N LYS A 9 -8.64 -7.51 11.61
CA LYS A 9 -8.16 -7.73 13.00
C LYS A 9 -6.94 -8.63 12.95
N ILE A 10 -5.89 -8.27 13.69
CA ILE A 10 -4.64 -9.01 13.77
C ILE A 10 -4.31 -9.27 15.23
N ALA A 11 -3.98 -10.54 15.55
CA ALA A 11 -3.54 -10.96 16.88
C ALA A 11 -2.50 -12.09 16.73
N ILE A 12 -1.23 -11.73 16.58
CA ILE A 12 -0.13 -12.64 16.34
C ILE A 12 0.65 -12.82 17.64
N ALA A 13 0.68 -14.05 18.17
CA ALA A 13 1.40 -14.36 19.40
C ALA A 13 2.92 -14.25 19.21
N GLN A 14 3.43 -14.77 18.09
CA GLN A 14 4.87 -14.74 17.81
C GLN A 14 5.14 -14.95 16.32
N LYS A 15 6.16 -14.25 15.78
CA LYS A 15 6.69 -14.53 14.43
C LYS A 15 8.17 -14.86 14.50
N ILE A 16 8.53 -16.03 13.96
CA ILE A 16 9.90 -16.51 13.83
C ILE A 16 10.17 -16.79 12.34
N ILE A 17 11.29 -16.33 11.80
CA ILE A 17 11.73 -16.61 10.43
C ILE A 17 13.16 -17.15 10.49
N ALA A 18 13.39 -18.35 9.92
CA ALA A 18 14.68 -19.01 9.90
C ALA A 18 15.37 -19.09 11.28
N GLY A 19 14.60 -19.30 12.35
CA GLY A 19 15.08 -19.37 13.74
C GLY A 19 15.30 -18.01 14.42
N ASN A 20 15.11 -16.88 13.72
CA ASN A 20 15.23 -15.56 14.28
C ASN A 20 13.84 -15.05 14.72
N HIS A 21 13.76 -14.58 15.98
CA HIS A 21 12.58 -13.91 16.50
C HIS A 21 12.41 -12.55 15.80
N ILE A 22 11.22 -12.28 15.27
CA ILE A 22 10.92 -11.03 14.56
C ILE A 22 10.10 -10.11 15.47
N PHE A 23 8.98 -10.60 16.01
CA PHE A 23 8.14 -9.87 16.98
C PHE A 23 7.23 -10.85 17.75
N SER A 24 6.67 -10.39 18.88
CA SER A 24 5.68 -11.11 19.68
C SER A 24 4.53 -10.22 20.11
N ASP A 25 3.44 -10.86 20.52
CA ASP A 25 2.21 -10.24 21.08
C ASP A 25 1.65 -9.06 20.27
N LEU A 26 1.78 -9.15 18.92
CA LEU A 26 1.29 -8.10 18.03
C LEU A 26 -0.25 -8.12 17.98
N LYS A 27 -0.85 -6.98 18.31
CA LYS A 27 -2.30 -6.77 18.23
C LYS A 27 -2.62 -5.44 17.60
N MET A 28 -3.42 -5.47 16.54
CA MET A 28 -3.97 -4.27 15.92
C MET A 28 -5.30 -4.56 15.23
N ASN A 29 -6.05 -3.50 14.97
CA ASN A 29 -7.22 -3.52 14.12
C ASN A 29 -7.19 -2.36 13.15
N LEU A 30 -7.88 -2.51 12.03
CA LEU A 30 -8.09 -1.50 11.01
C LEU A 30 -9.57 -1.44 10.68
N ASN A 31 -10.17 -0.26 10.72
CA ASN A 31 -11.57 -0.07 10.38
C ASN A 31 -11.74 0.18 8.87
N PHE A 32 -12.96 0.00 8.33
CA PHE A 32 -13.26 0.37 6.95
C PHE A 32 -12.98 1.86 6.73
N GLY A 33 -12.30 2.20 5.63
CA GLY A 33 -11.92 3.56 5.29
C GLY A 33 -10.94 4.25 6.23
N GLU A 34 -10.40 3.53 7.23
CA GLU A 34 -9.35 4.03 8.12
C GLU A 34 -7.97 3.89 7.47
N ILE A 35 -7.13 4.89 7.65
CA ILE A 35 -5.71 4.84 7.28
C ILE A 35 -4.90 4.81 8.57
N VAL A 36 -4.18 3.71 8.79
CA VAL A 36 -3.28 3.54 9.94
C VAL A 36 -1.84 3.60 9.48
N ALA A 37 -1.05 4.50 10.04
CA ALA A 37 0.39 4.52 9.86
C ALA A 37 1.10 3.72 10.94
N LEU A 38 2.04 2.87 10.55
CA LEU A 38 2.93 2.11 11.45
C LEU A 38 4.32 2.74 11.43
N LEU A 39 4.69 3.37 12.54
CA LEU A 39 6.02 3.92 12.76
C LEU A 39 6.90 2.93 13.53
N GLY A 40 8.15 2.83 13.12
CA GLY A 40 9.14 2.02 13.84
C GLY A 40 10.48 1.95 13.10
N PRO A 41 11.54 1.51 13.78
CA PRO A 41 12.87 1.43 13.19
C PRO A 41 12.91 0.41 12.04
N SER A 42 13.92 0.55 11.17
CA SER A 42 14.15 -0.43 10.10
C SER A 42 14.47 -1.80 10.70
N GLY A 43 13.93 -2.87 10.08
CA GLY A 43 14.18 -4.24 10.51
C GLY A 43 13.35 -4.74 11.69
N CYS A 44 12.44 -3.94 12.27
CA CYS A 44 11.63 -4.38 13.41
C CYS A 44 10.47 -5.35 13.06
N GLY A 45 10.20 -5.60 11.75
CA GLY A 45 9.17 -6.58 11.33
C GLY A 45 7.97 -5.99 10.59
N LYS A 46 7.90 -4.67 10.35
CA LYS A 46 6.76 -4.03 9.66
C LYS A 46 6.46 -4.62 8.27
N THR A 47 7.49 -4.74 7.44
CA THR A 47 7.38 -5.40 6.11
C THR A 47 6.92 -6.85 6.23
N THR A 48 7.40 -7.58 7.25
CA THR A 48 6.98 -8.97 7.52
C THR A 48 5.49 -9.02 7.83
N LEU A 49 5.00 -8.12 8.68
CA LEU A 49 3.57 -8.00 8.98
C LEU A 49 2.75 -7.75 7.71
N LEU A 50 3.14 -6.77 6.88
CA LEU A 50 2.42 -6.50 5.63
C LEU A 50 2.40 -7.73 4.70
N ARG A 51 3.51 -8.47 4.61
CA ARG A 51 3.60 -9.70 3.81
C ARG A 51 2.70 -10.82 4.35
N MET A 52 2.58 -10.94 5.68
CA MET A 52 1.65 -11.88 6.30
C MET A 52 0.20 -11.53 5.96
N ILE A 53 -0.18 -10.25 6.03
CA ILE A 53 -1.53 -9.79 5.71
C ILE A 53 -1.93 -10.12 4.26
N CYS A 54 -1.02 -9.98 3.30
CA CYS A 54 -1.31 -10.28 1.89
C CYS A 54 -0.96 -11.72 1.47
N GLY A 55 -0.63 -12.61 2.41
CA GLY A 55 -0.33 -14.02 2.12
C GLY A 55 1.01 -14.29 1.43
N LEU A 56 1.93 -13.31 1.39
CA LEU A 56 3.29 -13.48 0.88
C LEU A 56 4.26 -14.06 1.91
N GLU A 57 3.83 -14.13 3.17
CA GLU A 57 4.54 -14.75 4.28
C GLU A 57 3.55 -15.57 5.08
N GLU A 58 3.97 -16.72 5.60
CA GLU A 58 3.10 -17.64 6.32
C GLU A 58 2.53 -16.99 7.60
N SER A 59 1.22 -17.13 7.78
CA SER A 59 0.47 -16.81 8.99
C SER A 59 -0.59 -17.89 9.22
N SER A 60 -1.02 -18.12 10.47
CA SER A 60 -2.19 -18.94 10.71
C SER A 60 -3.47 -18.14 10.41
N GLN A 61 -4.55 -18.83 10.01
CA GLN A 61 -5.85 -18.19 9.79
C GLN A 61 -6.47 -17.63 11.08
N GLU A 62 -5.99 -18.07 12.24
CA GLU A 62 -6.43 -17.61 13.55
C GLU A 62 -5.76 -16.30 13.97
N GLU A 63 -4.75 -15.83 13.21
CA GLU A 63 -3.98 -14.64 13.53
C GLU A 63 -4.43 -13.40 12.76
N ILE A 64 -5.01 -13.58 11.57
CA ILE A 64 -5.41 -12.47 10.67
C ILE A 64 -6.83 -12.72 10.19
N PHE A 65 -7.76 -11.84 10.60
CA PHE A 65 -9.18 -11.92 10.27
C PHE A 65 -9.58 -10.76 9.39
N PHE A 66 -10.15 -11.08 8.24
CA PHE A 66 -10.75 -10.11 7.32
C PHE A 66 -12.27 -10.13 7.48
N ALA A 67 -12.91 -8.97 7.43
CA ALA A 67 -14.35 -8.84 7.41
C ALA A 67 -14.84 -8.48 6.00
N ASN A 68 -16.00 -9.03 5.61
CA ASN A 68 -16.72 -8.64 4.39
C ASN A 68 -15.85 -8.63 3.12
N ASP A 69 -15.17 -9.74 2.81
CA ASP A 69 -14.36 -9.93 1.60
C ASP A 69 -13.22 -8.91 1.43
N ALA A 70 -12.74 -8.32 2.55
CA ALA A 70 -11.63 -7.36 2.52
C ALA A 70 -10.31 -7.97 2.03
N ASP A 71 -10.20 -9.30 1.98
CA ASP A 71 -9.07 -10.05 1.46
C ASP A 71 -9.13 -10.36 -0.05
N GLU A 72 -10.27 -10.13 -0.72
CA GLU A 72 -10.45 -10.50 -2.13
C GLU A 72 -9.51 -9.74 -3.09
N ASN A 73 -9.17 -8.49 -2.77
CA ASN A 73 -8.33 -7.65 -3.64
C ASN A 73 -7.40 -6.77 -2.81
N ILE A 74 -6.35 -7.37 -2.25
CA ILE A 74 -5.35 -6.63 -1.47
C ILE A 74 -4.32 -6.00 -2.40
N GLY A 75 -4.27 -4.67 -2.42
CA GLY A 75 -3.22 -3.91 -3.09
C GLY A 75 -1.95 -3.85 -2.24
N TYR A 76 -0.79 -4.05 -2.85
CA TYR A 76 0.50 -3.92 -2.17
C TYR A 76 1.42 -2.99 -2.95
N ILE A 77 1.90 -1.94 -2.29
CA ILE A 77 2.93 -1.04 -2.82
C ILE A 77 4.24 -1.32 -2.08
N PHE A 78 5.21 -1.85 -2.82
CA PHE A 78 6.53 -2.21 -2.28
C PHE A 78 7.43 -0.98 -2.15
N GLN A 79 8.37 -1.01 -1.20
CA GLN A 79 9.40 -0.01 -1.02
C GLN A 79 10.23 0.22 -2.30
N LYS A 80 10.59 -0.87 -3.00
CA LYS A 80 11.18 -0.78 -4.34
C LYS A 80 10.10 -1.10 -5.37
N PRO A 81 9.86 -0.22 -6.36
CA PRO A 81 8.82 -0.45 -7.34
C PRO A 81 9.09 -1.71 -8.17
N ILE A 82 8.11 -2.62 -8.23
CA ILE A 82 8.16 -3.81 -9.07
C ILE A 82 7.40 -3.52 -10.36
N LEU A 83 8.13 -3.22 -11.43
CA LEU A 83 7.57 -2.94 -12.76
C LEU A 83 8.06 -3.99 -13.76
N TYR A 84 7.25 -4.26 -14.78
CA TYR A 84 7.61 -5.19 -15.86
C TYR A 84 8.44 -4.46 -16.93
N PRO A 85 9.75 -4.77 -17.06
CA PRO A 85 10.66 -3.99 -17.90
C PRO A 85 10.36 -4.11 -19.41
N HIS A 86 9.70 -5.20 -19.84
CA HIS A 86 9.30 -5.42 -21.23
C HIS A 86 8.02 -4.68 -21.63
N LEU A 87 7.33 -4.05 -20.68
CA LEU A 87 6.16 -3.21 -20.90
C LEU A 87 6.55 -1.73 -20.77
N ASN A 88 5.83 -0.86 -21.49
CA ASN A 88 5.94 0.58 -21.26
C ASN A 88 5.17 0.99 -19.98
N VAL A 89 5.26 2.27 -19.60
CA VAL A 89 4.60 2.82 -18.39
C VAL A 89 3.09 2.56 -18.42
N GLY A 90 2.41 2.92 -19.49
CA GLY A 90 0.96 2.75 -19.60
C GLY A 90 0.53 1.29 -19.48
N ARG A 91 1.27 0.36 -20.10
CA ARG A 91 1.00 -1.06 -19.98
C ARG A 91 1.24 -1.62 -18.59
N ASN A 92 2.22 -1.09 -17.86
CA ASN A 92 2.40 -1.42 -16.44
C ASN A 92 1.20 -0.99 -15.61
N VAL A 93 0.67 0.21 -15.84
CA VAL A 93 -0.51 0.70 -15.12
C VAL A 93 -1.78 -0.04 -15.54
N GLU A 94 -1.94 -0.39 -16.84
CA GLU A 94 -3.07 -1.20 -17.34
C GLU A 94 -3.25 -2.54 -16.60
N LEU A 95 -2.19 -3.11 -16.02
CA LEU A 95 -2.27 -4.35 -15.24
C LEU A 95 -3.16 -4.20 -13.97
N GLY A 96 -3.40 -2.99 -13.51
CA GLY A 96 -4.33 -2.70 -12.42
C GLY A 96 -5.81 -2.74 -12.85
N ILE A 97 -6.11 -2.82 -14.16
CA ILE A 97 -7.49 -2.81 -14.62
C ILE A 97 -8.12 -4.19 -14.46
N ALA A 98 -9.13 -4.28 -13.61
CA ALA A 98 -9.99 -5.45 -13.52
C ALA A 98 -11.11 -5.40 -14.57
N GLY A 99 -11.45 -6.57 -15.13
CA GLY A 99 -12.55 -6.71 -16.09
C GLY A 99 -12.19 -6.43 -17.55
N LYS A 100 -13.23 -6.53 -18.41
CA LYS A 100 -13.08 -6.37 -19.88
C LYS A 100 -13.50 -4.94 -20.27
N LEU A 101 -12.53 -4.09 -20.52
CA LEU A 101 -12.72 -2.76 -21.08
C LEU A 101 -12.16 -2.71 -22.53
N ASN A 102 -12.73 -1.83 -23.35
CA ASN A 102 -12.17 -1.56 -24.65
C ASN A 102 -10.86 -0.75 -24.56
N LYS A 103 -10.13 -0.64 -25.68
CA LYS A 103 -8.80 -0.01 -25.70
C LYS A 103 -8.82 1.47 -25.33
N GLU A 104 -9.86 2.19 -25.74
CA GLU A 104 -10.01 3.63 -25.48
C GLU A 104 -10.32 3.90 -24.01
N GLU A 105 -11.22 3.11 -23.41
CA GLU A 105 -11.55 3.17 -21.99
C GLU A 105 -10.33 2.87 -21.12
N LYS A 106 -9.57 1.82 -21.42
CA LYS A 106 -8.31 1.51 -20.72
C LYS A 106 -7.32 2.66 -20.81
N ARG A 107 -7.16 3.20 -22.02
CA ARG A 107 -6.24 4.31 -22.23
C ARG A 107 -6.61 5.52 -21.41
N ARG A 108 -7.89 5.92 -21.39
CA ARG A 108 -8.39 7.05 -20.61
C ARG A 108 -8.11 6.86 -19.12
N LEU A 109 -8.48 5.70 -18.54
CA LEU A 109 -8.24 5.41 -17.13
C LEU A 109 -6.76 5.47 -16.76
N VAL A 110 -5.88 4.93 -17.60
CA VAL A 110 -4.44 4.98 -17.37
C VAL A 110 -3.90 6.40 -17.44
N ASP A 111 -4.34 7.20 -18.41
CA ASP A 111 -3.89 8.59 -18.54
C ASP A 111 -4.36 9.44 -17.34
N GLU A 112 -5.59 9.24 -16.83
CA GLU A 112 -6.13 9.87 -15.61
C GLU A 112 -5.27 9.51 -14.38
N GLU A 113 -4.92 8.24 -14.19
CA GLU A 113 -4.08 7.83 -13.06
C GLU A 113 -2.62 8.31 -13.19
N LEU A 114 -2.08 8.37 -14.42
CA LEU A 114 -0.75 8.93 -14.65
C LEU A 114 -0.72 10.44 -14.39
N GLU A 115 -1.74 11.18 -14.78
CA GLU A 115 -1.89 12.60 -14.46
C GLU A 115 -1.97 12.80 -12.94
N PHE A 116 -2.80 12.00 -12.24
CA PHE A 116 -2.92 12.03 -10.78
C PHE A 116 -1.57 11.92 -10.07
N VAL A 117 -0.70 11.02 -10.50
CA VAL A 117 0.63 10.87 -9.90
C VAL A 117 1.69 11.81 -10.51
N GLY A 118 1.31 12.79 -11.33
CA GLY A 118 2.20 13.77 -11.96
C GLY A 118 3.13 13.17 -13.01
N LEU A 119 2.62 12.21 -13.79
CA LEU A 119 3.30 11.57 -14.92
C LEU A 119 2.50 11.71 -16.22
N GLU A 120 1.85 12.85 -16.42
CA GLU A 120 1.13 13.14 -17.65
C GLU A 120 2.03 12.94 -18.88
N GLY A 121 1.49 12.31 -19.92
CA GLY A 121 2.22 12.01 -21.16
C GLY A 121 3.22 10.85 -21.09
N PHE A 122 3.40 10.19 -19.94
CA PHE A 122 4.40 9.11 -19.77
C PHE A 122 3.97 7.76 -20.32
N TYR A 123 2.75 7.61 -20.78
CA TYR A 123 2.21 6.30 -21.21
C TYR A 123 3.18 5.49 -22.06
N GLN A 124 3.81 6.09 -23.08
CA GLN A 124 4.70 5.40 -24.02
C GLN A 124 6.15 5.29 -23.56
N ARG A 125 6.51 5.90 -22.41
CA ARG A 125 7.90 5.85 -21.92
C ARG A 125 8.29 4.42 -21.51
N LYS A 126 9.55 4.09 -21.73
CA LYS A 126 10.14 2.82 -21.29
C LYS A 126 10.47 2.90 -19.79
N ILE A 127 10.33 1.78 -19.10
CA ILE A 127 10.63 1.70 -17.66
C ILE A 127 12.09 2.04 -17.37
N ASP A 128 13.03 1.60 -18.20
CA ASP A 128 14.47 1.85 -18.03
C ASP A 128 14.86 3.35 -18.11
N SER A 129 13.96 4.20 -18.62
CA SER A 129 14.18 5.64 -18.71
C SER A 129 13.68 6.41 -17.50
N LEU A 130 13.10 5.73 -16.50
CA LEU A 130 12.49 6.35 -15.33
C LEU A 130 13.51 6.51 -14.20
N SER A 131 13.43 7.63 -13.48
CA SER A 131 14.04 7.76 -12.17
C SER A 131 13.35 6.84 -11.16
N GLY A 132 13.99 6.57 -10.02
CA GLY A 132 13.39 5.75 -8.95
C GLY A 132 12.05 6.31 -8.47
N GLY A 133 11.94 7.64 -8.32
CA GLY A 133 10.69 8.30 -7.92
C GLY A 133 9.59 8.21 -8.99
N GLU A 134 9.93 8.33 -10.30
CA GLU A 134 8.97 8.12 -11.39
C GLU A 134 8.48 6.66 -11.42
N ALA A 135 9.38 5.68 -11.27
CA ALA A 135 9.01 4.28 -11.21
C ALA A 135 8.09 3.97 -10.01
N GLN A 136 8.33 4.59 -8.85
CA GLN A 136 7.47 4.44 -7.68
C GLN A 136 6.06 5.00 -7.94
N ARG A 137 5.94 6.18 -8.57
CA ARG A 137 4.65 6.75 -8.95
C ARG A 137 3.88 5.88 -9.96
N VAL A 138 4.56 5.22 -10.90
CA VAL A 138 3.93 4.23 -11.80
C VAL A 138 3.38 3.05 -11.01
N ALA A 139 4.10 2.55 -10.00
CA ALA A 139 3.62 1.46 -9.15
C ALA A 139 2.40 1.88 -8.29
N ILE A 140 2.38 3.11 -7.79
CA ILE A 140 1.24 3.69 -7.06
C ILE A 140 0.02 3.78 -8.00
N ALA A 141 0.16 4.37 -9.18
CA ALA A 141 -0.92 4.48 -10.18
C ALA A 141 -1.54 3.11 -10.50
N ARG A 142 -0.70 2.08 -10.73
CA ARG A 142 -1.17 0.72 -10.96
C ARG A 142 -1.97 0.16 -9.79
N ALA A 143 -1.49 0.35 -8.55
CA ALA A 143 -2.15 -0.16 -7.36
C ALA A 143 -3.50 0.52 -7.10
N LEU A 144 -3.60 1.83 -7.32
CA LEU A 144 -4.84 2.60 -7.15
C LEU A 144 -5.87 2.27 -8.23
N LEU A 145 -5.42 2.04 -9.47
CA LEU A 145 -6.29 1.65 -10.59
C LEU A 145 -6.94 0.28 -10.38
N ALA A 146 -6.30 -0.61 -9.60
CA ALA A 146 -6.84 -1.91 -9.22
C ALA A 146 -8.04 -1.81 -8.27
N LYS A 147 -8.33 -0.64 -7.68
CA LYS A 147 -9.42 -0.40 -6.71
C LYS A 147 -9.40 -1.45 -5.60
N PRO A 148 -8.33 -1.53 -4.81
CA PRO A 148 -8.18 -2.57 -3.80
C PRO A 148 -9.22 -2.42 -2.68
N SER A 149 -9.62 -3.55 -2.07
CA SER A 149 -10.45 -3.61 -0.86
C SER A 149 -9.65 -3.27 0.40
N LEU A 150 -8.34 -3.48 0.37
CA LEU A 150 -7.36 -3.10 1.38
C LEU A 150 -6.07 -2.69 0.67
N LEU A 151 -5.46 -1.57 1.06
CA LEU A 151 -4.16 -1.14 0.54
C LEU A 151 -3.08 -1.27 1.60
N LEU A 152 -2.00 -1.95 1.25
CA LEU A 152 -0.78 -2.07 2.05
C LEU A 152 0.34 -1.28 1.40
N MET A 153 0.97 -0.39 2.14
CA MET A 153 2.04 0.48 1.62
C MET A 153 3.30 0.33 2.48
N ASP A 154 4.37 -0.14 1.87
CA ASP A 154 5.67 -0.37 2.52
C ASP A 154 6.68 0.70 2.10
N GLU A 155 6.79 1.78 2.88
CA GLU A 155 7.65 2.95 2.61
C GLU A 155 7.53 3.51 1.17
N PRO A 156 6.31 3.71 0.63
CA PRO A 156 6.07 3.93 -0.79
C PRO A 156 6.62 5.27 -1.30
N PHE A 157 6.87 6.22 -0.42
CA PHE A 157 7.29 7.58 -0.79
C PHE A 157 8.76 7.87 -0.46
N SER A 158 9.52 6.86 0.02
CA SER A 158 10.91 7.02 0.47
C SER A 158 11.88 7.49 -0.64
N SER A 159 11.57 7.21 -1.91
CA SER A 159 12.39 7.61 -3.07
C SER A 159 11.99 8.95 -3.71
N LEU A 160 10.98 9.63 -3.17
CA LEU A 160 10.49 10.91 -3.69
C LEU A 160 11.20 12.10 -3.04
N ASP A 161 11.37 13.18 -3.80
CA ASP A 161 11.77 14.47 -3.23
C ASP A 161 10.67 15.03 -2.32
N LEU A 162 11.03 15.85 -1.34
CA LEU A 162 10.14 16.32 -0.27
C LEU A 162 8.86 16.98 -0.83
N LYS A 163 8.95 17.82 -1.84
CA LYS A 163 7.80 18.54 -2.41
C LYS A 163 6.82 17.57 -3.09
N THR A 164 7.34 16.66 -3.90
CA THR A 164 6.55 15.63 -4.57
C THR A 164 5.95 14.67 -3.55
N LYS A 165 6.72 14.26 -2.54
CA LYS A 165 6.30 13.39 -1.45
C LYS A 165 5.10 13.98 -0.72
N THR A 166 5.19 15.21 -0.20
CA THR A 166 4.09 15.86 0.53
C THR A 166 2.82 15.93 -0.31
N ARG A 167 2.93 16.33 -1.58
CA ARG A 167 1.79 16.42 -2.49
C ARG A 167 1.15 15.05 -2.74
N ILE A 168 1.93 14.04 -3.16
CA ILE A 168 1.40 12.71 -3.48
C ILE A 168 0.82 12.02 -2.25
N THR A 169 1.45 12.17 -1.07
CA THR A 169 0.95 11.62 0.19
C THR A 169 -0.44 12.18 0.53
N SER A 170 -0.63 13.50 0.41
CA SER A 170 -1.93 14.14 0.64
C SER A 170 -2.97 13.69 -0.39
N GLU A 171 -2.63 13.68 -1.67
CA GLU A 171 -3.54 13.26 -2.75
C GLU A 171 -3.96 11.78 -2.62
N VAL A 172 -3.01 10.89 -2.25
CA VAL A 172 -3.32 9.47 -1.97
C VAL A 172 -4.25 9.34 -0.77
N ARG A 173 -4.02 10.11 0.33
CA ARG A 173 -4.93 10.14 1.47
C ARG A 173 -6.36 10.50 1.01
N ASP A 174 -6.50 11.61 0.30
CA ASP A 174 -7.82 12.10 -0.13
C ASP A 174 -8.54 11.05 -1.00
N LEU A 175 -7.82 10.40 -1.91
CA LEU A 175 -8.36 9.34 -2.74
C LEU A 175 -8.82 8.12 -1.93
N LEU A 176 -8.00 7.65 -0.97
CA LEU A 176 -8.34 6.52 -0.10
C LEU A 176 -9.58 6.84 0.74
N LYS A 177 -9.66 8.05 1.29
CA LYS A 177 -10.82 8.53 2.06
C LYS A 177 -12.08 8.63 1.19
N GLN A 178 -11.97 9.19 -0.01
CA GLN A 178 -13.09 9.31 -0.95
C GLN A 178 -13.64 7.94 -1.36
N LYS A 179 -12.75 6.96 -1.57
CA LYS A 179 -13.12 5.60 -1.98
C LYS A 179 -13.40 4.66 -0.82
N ASN A 180 -13.28 5.13 0.43
CA ASN A 180 -13.45 4.35 1.66
C ASN A 180 -12.54 3.09 1.72
N ILE A 181 -11.31 3.20 1.18
CA ILE A 181 -10.34 2.11 1.14
C ILE A 181 -9.54 2.12 2.45
N PRO A 182 -9.61 1.04 3.27
CA PRO A 182 -8.75 0.91 4.43
C PRO A 182 -7.29 0.74 4.01
N CYS A 183 -6.37 1.30 4.79
CA CYS A 183 -4.96 1.29 4.45
C CYS A 183 -4.05 1.09 5.67
N ILE A 184 -3.03 0.25 5.52
CA ILE A 184 -1.90 0.20 6.43
C ILE A 184 -0.69 0.80 5.71
N HIS A 185 -0.17 1.89 6.24
CA HIS A 185 0.98 2.61 5.72
C HIS A 185 2.18 2.46 6.64
N VAL A 186 3.22 1.80 6.16
CA VAL A 186 4.49 1.68 6.89
C VAL A 186 5.41 2.80 6.46
N THR A 187 5.94 3.53 7.43
CA THR A 187 6.95 4.56 7.22
C THR A 187 7.86 4.69 8.45
N HIS A 188 9.02 5.29 8.28
CA HIS A 188 9.89 5.75 9.37
C HIS A 188 9.89 7.27 9.51
N ASP A 189 9.09 7.98 8.69
CA ASP A 189 8.98 9.44 8.64
C ASP A 189 7.70 9.89 9.36
N PRO A 190 7.83 10.55 10.54
CA PRO A 190 6.67 11.03 11.29
C PRO A 190 5.82 12.05 10.52
N ASP A 191 6.46 12.96 9.77
CA ASP A 191 5.75 13.99 9.01
C ASP A 191 4.87 13.35 7.91
N GLU A 192 5.37 12.29 7.27
CA GLU A 192 4.63 11.50 6.29
C GLU A 192 3.43 10.79 6.94
N ALA A 193 3.64 10.19 8.12
CA ALA A 193 2.58 9.53 8.87
C ALA A 193 1.46 10.51 9.26
N ASP A 194 1.81 11.71 9.74
CA ASP A 194 0.86 12.74 10.13
C ASP A 194 0.03 13.28 8.95
N ILE A 195 0.61 13.31 7.75
CA ILE A 195 -0.11 13.73 6.55
C ILE A 195 -1.14 12.67 6.13
N ILE A 196 -0.77 11.38 6.13
CA ILE A 196 -1.60 10.35 5.51
C ILE A 196 -2.59 9.69 6.45
N ALA A 197 -2.24 9.51 7.74
CA ALA A 197 -2.98 8.63 8.63
C ALA A 197 -4.14 9.32 9.37
N ASP A 198 -5.14 8.52 9.73
CA ASP A 198 -6.15 8.86 10.72
C ASP A 198 -5.67 8.50 12.11
N ARG A 199 -4.81 7.47 12.20
CA ARG A 199 -4.22 6.99 13.44
C ARG A 199 -2.78 6.54 13.18
N VAL A 200 -1.87 7.02 14.03
CA VAL A 200 -0.47 6.62 14.00
C VAL A 200 -0.20 5.66 15.16
N LEU A 201 0.41 4.54 14.89
CA LEU A 201 0.79 3.53 15.86
C LEU A 201 2.31 3.37 15.86
N SER A 202 2.92 3.44 17.03
CA SER A 202 4.32 3.03 17.18
C SER A 202 4.42 1.51 17.17
N TRP A 203 5.43 0.95 16.52
CA TRP A 203 5.68 -0.49 16.51
C TRP A 203 5.76 -1.06 17.93
N SER A 204 6.39 -0.33 18.87
CA SER A 204 6.51 -0.71 20.27
C SER A 204 5.20 -0.67 21.05
N GLU A 205 4.15 -0.02 20.53
CA GLU A 205 2.83 -0.01 21.18
C GLU A 205 1.99 -1.23 20.80
N ILE A 206 2.27 -1.83 19.65
CA ILE A 206 1.51 -2.96 19.11
C ILE A 206 2.24 -4.30 19.26
N THR A 207 3.48 -4.30 19.71
CA THR A 207 4.33 -5.50 19.92
C THR A 207 5.00 -5.46 21.28
N GLN A 208 5.43 -6.64 21.75
CA GLN A 208 6.32 -6.81 22.92
C GLN A 208 7.67 -7.37 22.49
#